data_726ba86e6bc6be7707c5fb324af0427d
#
_entry.id   726ba86e6bc6be7707c5fb324af0427d
#
_cell.length_a   1.000
_cell.length_b   1.000
_cell.length_c   1.000
_cell.angle_alpha   90.00
_cell.angle_beta   90.00
_cell.angle_gamma   90.00
#
_symmetry.space_group_name_H-M   'P 1'
#
loop_
_entity.id
_entity.type
_entity.pdbx_description
1 polymer ?
#
loop_
_entity_poly.entity_id
_entity_poly.type
_entity_poly.pdbx_seq_one_letter_code
_entity_poly.pdbx_strand_id
1 'polypeptide(L)'
;YDEKFRKIDTIVQKQQKIIEKLMVYKQSIITEIVTKGLNPNVEIYDSEIQGMDNIPKHWENRKMLSILSMRVVDGPHESPELFDEGIPYISANAIVNGRIDFTKMRGYISEKYCDVCDQRYTPRKKDILMIKLGATTGQIAMVETDRRFNIWVPLAAIRCNDEADARFVYYALQSRYFIRQMELSWTYGTQQTLGVKTIERLRIILPPKNEQREIAVFLDKKCASIDTAIDKKQEIVEKLINYKKSLIYEVVTGKKEVI
;
A
#
# COMPACT_ATOMS: atom_id res chain seq x y z
N TYR A 1 24.19 -34.66 -0.85
CA TYR A 1 22.89 -33.96 -0.77
C TYR A 1 22.90 -32.78 0.20
N ASP A 2 23.54 -32.89 1.36
CA ASP A 2 23.67 -31.82 2.35
C ASP A 2 24.33 -30.58 1.78
N GLU A 3 25.38 -30.71 0.96
CA GLU A 3 26.02 -29.58 0.29
C GLU A 3 25.07 -28.92 -0.70
N LYS A 4 24.27 -29.71 -1.43
CA LYS A 4 23.30 -29.18 -2.40
C LYS A 4 22.18 -28.42 -1.70
N PHE A 5 21.67 -28.94 -0.57
CA PHE A 5 20.67 -28.25 0.24
C PHE A 5 21.21 -26.94 0.81
N ARG A 6 22.43 -26.94 1.36
CA ARG A 6 23.08 -25.71 1.85
C ARG A 6 23.25 -24.66 0.74
N LYS A 7 23.62 -25.09 -0.47
CA LYS A 7 23.71 -24.17 -1.63
C LYS A 7 22.35 -23.55 -1.98
N ILE A 8 21.29 -24.37 -2.00
CA ILE A 8 19.92 -23.87 -2.25
C ILE A 8 19.51 -22.86 -1.18
N ASP A 9 19.68 -23.19 0.10
CA ASP A 9 19.33 -22.32 1.21
C ASP A 9 20.11 -20.99 1.15
N THR A 10 21.40 -21.05 0.81
CA THR A 10 22.24 -19.86 0.65
C THR A 10 21.71 -18.96 -0.48
N ILE A 11 21.30 -19.55 -1.61
CA ILE A 11 20.76 -18.78 -2.75
C ILE A 11 19.41 -18.16 -2.36
N VAL A 12 18.52 -18.92 -1.73
CA VAL A 12 17.22 -18.42 -1.24
C VAL A 12 17.42 -17.23 -0.30
N GLN A 13 18.30 -17.35 0.70
CA GLN A 13 18.60 -16.24 1.62
C GLN A 13 19.16 -15.01 0.90
N LYS A 14 20.05 -15.20 -0.08
CA LYS A 14 20.57 -14.08 -0.90
C LYS A 14 19.47 -13.40 -1.69
N GLN A 15 18.55 -14.16 -2.31
CA GLN A 15 17.43 -13.57 -3.06
C GLN A 15 16.49 -12.80 -2.12
N GLN A 16 16.15 -13.35 -0.95
CA GLN A 16 15.34 -12.66 0.06
C GLN A 16 15.96 -11.33 0.50
N LYS A 17 17.27 -11.31 0.79
CA LYS A 17 17.99 -10.05 1.11
C LYS A 17 17.95 -9.03 -0.03
N ILE A 18 17.98 -9.48 -1.29
CA ILE A 18 17.86 -8.57 -2.43
C ILE A 18 16.44 -8.00 -2.51
N ILE A 19 15.40 -8.83 -2.29
CA ILE A 19 14.01 -8.38 -2.24
C ILE A 19 13.83 -7.29 -1.17
N GLU A 20 14.32 -7.52 0.05
CA GLU A 20 14.29 -6.54 1.15
C GLU A 20 14.97 -5.22 0.75
N LYS A 21 16.16 -5.29 0.14
CA LYS A 21 16.87 -4.09 -0.33
C LYS A 21 16.09 -3.34 -1.41
N LEU A 22 15.44 -4.05 -2.34
CA LEU A 22 14.61 -3.44 -3.38
C LEU A 22 13.38 -2.75 -2.78
N MET A 23 12.75 -3.34 -1.77
CA MET A 23 11.62 -2.72 -1.04
C MET A 23 12.07 -1.44 -0.33
N VAL A 24 13.21 -1.47 0.37
CA VAL A 24 13.78 -0.28 1.03
C VAL A 24 14.15 0.80 0.01
N TYR A 25 14.74 0.41 -1.11
CA TYR A 25 15.08 1.33 -2.20
C TYR A 25 13.83 1.99 -2.81
N LYS A 26 12.76 1.20 -3.06
CA LYS A 26 11.47 1.72 -3.52
C LYS A 26 10.92 2.76 -2.55
N GLN A 27 10.90 2.44 -1.26
CA GLN A 27 10.44 3.34 -0.21
C GLN A 27 11.28 4.63 -0.14
N SER A 28 12.60 4.53 -0.31
CA SER A 28 13.51 5.66 -0.31
C SER A 28 13.25 6.59 -1.50
N ILE A 29 13.14 6.04 -2.70
CA ILE A 29 12.83 6.81 -3.92
C ILE A 29 11.47 7.52 -3.78
N ILE A 30 10.42 6.81 -3.36
CA ILE A 30 9.11 7.42 -3.15
C ILE A 30 9.26 8.61 -2.21
N THR A 31 9.89 8.41 -1.05
CA THR A 31 10.05 9.47 -0.05
C THR A 31 10.83 10.66 -0.62
N GLU A 32 11.95 10.42 -1.27
CA GLU A 32 12.78 11.47 -1.84
C GLU A 32 12.03 12.31 -2.87
N ILE A 33 11.36 11.64 -3.82
CA ILE A 33 10.70 12.34 -4.94
C ILE A 33 9.44 13.08 -4.48
N VAL A 34 8.65 12.55 -3.55
CA VAL A 34 7.46 13.26 -3.04
C VAL A 34 7.78 14.38 -2.05
N THR A 35 9.04 14.50 -1.61
CA THR A 35 9.48 15.56 -0.70
C THR A 35 10.41 16.57 -1.34
N LYS A 36 11.18 16.20 -2.37
CA LYS A 36 12.19 17.05 -3.01
C LYS A 36 11.89 17.37 -4.47
N GLY A 37 10.93 16.64 -5.09
CA GLY A 37 10.61 16.78 -6.51
C GLY A 37 11.62 16.11 -7.44
N LEU A 38 11.49 16.40 -8.73
CA LEU A 38 12.34 15.87 -9.79
C LEU A 38 13.51 16.80 -10.14
N ASN A 39 13.42 18.09 -9.78
CA ASN A 39 14.44 19.08 -10.06
C ASN A 39 15.33 19.30 -8.83
N PRO A 40 16.64 18.91 -8.87
CA PRO A 40 17.54 19.07 -7.73
C PRO A 40 17.97 20.51 -7.48
N ASN A 41 17.71 21.45 -8.39
CA ASN A 41 18.20 22.83 -8.35
C ASN A 41 17.14 23.82 -7.83
N VAL A 42 16.11 23.31 -7.11
CA VAL A 42 15.10 24.20 -6.52
C VAL A 42 15.57 24.77 -5.19
N GLU A 43 15.14 25.99 -4.89
CA GLU A 43 15.33 26.60 -3.57
C GLU A 43 14.51 25.82 -2.53
N ILE A 44 15.14 25.44 -1.42
CA ILE A 44 14.54 24.63 -0.35
C ILE A 44 14.45 25.44 0.94
N TYR A 45 13.50 25.06 1.81
CA TYR A 45 13.36 25.58 3.17
C TYR A 45 12.92 24.48 4.14
N ASP A 46 13.05 24.74 5.43
CA ASP A 46 12.64 23.80 6.49
C ASP A 46 11.11 23.59 6.44
N SER A 47 10.70 22.34 6.38
CA SER A 47 9.28 21.96 6.29
C SER A 47 8.48 22.21 7.56
N GLU A 48 9.14 22.38 8.72
CA GLU A 48 8.54 22.42 10.06
C GLU A 48 7.72 21.15 10.42
N ILE A 49 7.85 20.10 9.61
CA ILE A 49 7.18 18.82 9.87
C ILE A 49 8.17 17.87 10.58
N GLN A 50 7.77 17.34 11.73
CA GLN A 50 8.59 16.40 12.47
C GLN A 50 8.92 15.15 11.64
N GLY A 51 10.22 14.88 11.45
CA GLY A 51 10.71 13.74 10.67
C GLY A 51 10.78 14.00 9.17
N MET A 52 10.67 15.24 8.75
CA MET A 52 10.86 15.69 7.38
C MET A 52 11.85 16.87 7.34
N ASP A 53 12.82 16.75 6.47
CA ASP A 53 13.82 17.79 6.25
C ASP A 53 13.26 18.91 5.35
N ASN A 54 14.13 19.55 4.58
CA ASN A 54 13.80 20.63 3.67
C ASN A 54 12.90 20.18 2.50
N ILE A 55 12.03 21.08 2.09
CA ILE A 55 11.14 20.93 0.93
C ILE A 55 11.33 22.09 -0.05
N PRO A 56 10.96 21.95 -1.33
CA PRO A 56 10.96 23.04 -2.29
C PRO A 56 10.11 24.23 -1.80
N LYS A 57 10.66 25.45 -1.91
CA LYS A 57 10.06 26.68 -1.37
C LYS A 57 8.69 26.99 -1.95
N HIS A 58 8.42 26.58 -3.17
CA HIS A 58 7.15 26.79 -3.87
C HIS A 58 6.10 25.72 -3.60
N TRP A 59 6.43 24.72 -2.75
CA TRP A 59 5.47 23.69 -2.34
C TRP A 59 4.75 24.10 -1.06
N GLU A 60 3.53 23.58 -0.88
CA GLU A 60 2.68 23.92 0.24
C GLU A 60 2.59 22.78 1.27
N ASN A 61 2.70 23.16 2.55
CA ASN A 61 2.40 22.24 3.65
C ASN A 61 0.93 22.35 4.03
N ARG A 62 0.12 21.37 3.65
CA ARG A 62 -1.34 21.39 3.80
C ARG A 62 -1.85 20.27 4.72
N LYS A 63 -3.04 20.46 5.31
CA LYS A 63 -3.75 19.37 5.99
C LYS A 63 -4.39 18.46 4.93
N MET A 64 -4.42 17.15 5.18
CA MET A 64 -5.11 16.21 4.30
C MET A 64 -6.53 16.66 3.97
N LEU A 65 -7.30 17.12 4.96
CA LEU A 65 -8.67 17.58 4.75
C LEU A 65 -8.81 18.62 3.64
N SER A 66 -7.83 19.51 3.46
CA SER A 66 -7.93 20.61 2.47
C SER A 66 -7.79 20.12 1.02
N ILE A 67 -7.30 18.92 0.79
CA ILE A 67 -7.10 18.33 -0.53
C ILE A 67 -8.14 17.24 -0.86
N LEU A 68 -9.16 17.09 -0.02
CA LEU A 68 -10.21 16.09 -0.20
C LEU A 68 -11.49 16.69 -0.76
N SER A 69 -12.19 15.94 -1.61
CA SER A 69 -13.51 16.29 -2.14
C SER A 69 -14.65 15.83 -1.24
N MET A 70 -14.35 15.00 -0.24
CA MET A 70 -15.27 14.53 0.78
C MET A 70 -14.50 14.28 2.08
N ARG A 71 -15.20 14.21 3.22
CA ARG A 71 -14.59 13.75 4.48
C ARG A 71 -14.06 12.33 4.33
N VAL A 72 -13.04 11.99 5.10
CA VAL A 72 -12.59 10.59 5.18
C VAL A 72 -13.72 9.76 5.81
N VAL A 73 -14.14 8.72 5.13
CA VAL A 73 -15.19 7.80 5.59
C VAL A 73 -14.63 6.39 5.74
N ASP A 74 -15.16 5.66 6.70
CA ASP A 74 -14.89 4.23 6.86
C ASP A 74 -16.13 3.39 6.52
N GLY A 75 -15.94 2.10 6.35
CA GLY A 75 -17.03 1.18 6.15
C GLY A 75 -17.91 1.02 7.40
N PRO A 76 -19.10 0.40 7.28
CA PRO A 76 -19.98 0.09 8.40
C PRO A 76 -19.25 -0.71 9.50
N HIS A 77 -19.62 -0.44 10.76
CA HIS A 77 -19.06 -1.12 11.93
C HIS A 77 -19.75 -2.46 12.23
N GLU A 78 -20.96 -2.63 11.75
CA GLU A 78 -21.69 -3.88 11.86
C GLU A 78 -21.08 -4.98 10.97
N SER A 79 -21.28 -6.22 11.36
CA SER A 79 -20.92 -7.37 10.53
C SER A 79 -22.14 -7.78 9.72
N PRO A 80 -22.14 -7.59 8.39
CA PRO A 80 -23.24 -8.02 7.55
C PRO A 80 -23.28 -9.54 7.42
N GLU A 81 -24.41 -10.05 6.99
CA GLU A 81 -24.51 -11.39 6.45
C GLU A 81 -23.68 -11.50 5.17
N LEU A 82 -22.90 -12.57 5.04
CA LEU A 82 -22.06 -12.82 3.89
C LEU A 82 -22.61 -13.99 3.08
N PHE A 83 -22.48 -13.89 1.76
CA PHE A 83 -22.96 -14.82 0.77
C PHE A 83 -21.81 -15.33 -0.10
N ASP A 84 -22.06 -16.42 -0.84
CA ASP A 84 -21.11 -16.96 -1.82
C ASP A 84 -21.10 -16.16 -3.13
N GLU A 85 -22.18 -15.43 -3.41
CA GLU A 85 -22.35 -14.57 -4.59
C GLU A 85 -22.96 -13.22 -4.21
N GLY A 86 -22.74 -12.20 -5.04
CA GLY A 86 -23.28 -10.85 -4.84
C GLY A 86 -22.25 -9.74 -5.08
N ILE A 87 -22.34 -8.69 -4.28
CA ILE A 87 -21.41 -7.54 -4.36
C ILE A 87 -20.20 -7.80 -3.47
N PRO A 88 -18.96 -7.71 -4.00
CA PRO A 88 -17.73 -7.91 -3.20
C PRO A 88 -17.66 -6.96 -2.00
N TYR A 89 -17.28 -7.50 -0.84
CA TYR A 89 -17.11 -6.74 0.40
C TYR A 89 -15.65 -6.82 0.84
N ILE A 90 -14.98 -5.67 0.78
CA ILE A 90 -13.53 -5.56 0.93
C ILE A 90 -13.18 -5.20 2.36
N SER A 91 -12.18 -5.91 2.90
CA SER A 91 -11.58 -5.65 4.22
C SER A 91 -10.06 -5.51 4.11
N ALA A 92 -9.39 -5.32 5.23
CA ALA A 92 -7.94 -5.13 5.29
C ALA A 92 -7.15 -6.24 4.58
N ASN A 93 -7.59 -7.49 4.64
CA ASN A 93 -6.91 -8.62 4.01
C ASN A 93 -6.81 -8.51 2.48
N ALA A 94 -7.73 -7.77 1.86
CA ALA A 94 -7.74 -7.55 0.42
C ALA A 94 -6.78 -6.43 -0.04
N ILE A 95 -6.18 -5.68 0.89
CA ILE A 95 -5.17 -4.67 0.56
C ILE A 95 -3.79 -5.34 0.52
N VAL A 96 -3.29 -5.58 -0.68
CA VAL A 96 -2.05 -6.34 -0.91
C VAL A 96 -1.15 -5.56 -1.86
N ASN A 97 0.07 -5.25 -1.41
CA ASN A 97 1.09 -4.58 -2.24
C ASN A 97 0.59 -3.30 -2.96
N GLY A 98 -0.23 -2.50 -2.29
CA GLY A 98 -0.79 -1.27 -2.84
C GLY A 98 -1.95 -1.45 -3.80
N ARG A 99 -2.52 -2.65 -3.92
CA ARG A 99 -3.64 -3.02 -4.80
C ARG A 99 -4.76 -3.69 -4.02
N ILE A 100 -5.93 -3.73 -4.61
CA ILE A 100 -7.09 -4.49 -4.09
C ILE A 100 -7.07 -5.87 -4.73
N ASP A 101 -6.84 -6.89 -3.92
CA ASP A 101 -6.92 -8.30 -4.31
C ASP A 101 -8.31 -8.84 -3.97
N PHE A 102 -9.19 -8.90 -4.96
CA PHE A 102 -10.55 -9.40 -4.79
C PHE A 102 -10.63 -10.89 -4.42
N THR A 103 -9.57 -11.67 -4.61
CA THR A 103 -9.53 -13.07 -4.18
C THR A 103 -9.42 -13.20 -2.66
N LYS A 104 -8.99 -12.13 -1.99
CA LYS A 104 -8.84 -12.03 -0.52
C LYS A 104 -9.91 -11.15 0.13
N MET A 105 -10.99 -10.89 -0.59
CA MET A 105 -12.13 -10.16 -0.03
C MET A 105 -12.73 -10.92 1.17
N ARG A 106 -13.53 -10.22 1.97
CA ARG A 106 -14.21 -10.82 3.13
C ARG A 106 -15.30 -11.80 2.70
N GLY A 107 -15.96 -11.58 1.57
CA GLY A 107 -17.07 -12.31 1.01
C GLY A 107 -17.92 -11.41 0.14
N TYR A 108 -19.15 -11.82 -0.11
CA TYR A 108 -20.12 -11.03 -0.84
C TYR A 108 -21.23 -10.55 0.10
N ILE A 109 -21.79 -9.39 -0.19
CA ILE A 109 -22.98 -8.82 0.46
C ILE A 109 -24.13 -8.75 -0.53
N SER A 110 -25.37 -8.68 -0.03
CA SER A 110 -26.55 -8.49 -0.88
C SER A 110 -26.53 -7.11 -1.53
N GLU A 111 -27.19 -6.97 -2.69
CA GLU A 111 -27.36 -5.67 -3.35
C GLU A 111 -28.05 -4.67 -2.42
N LYS A 112 -29.11 -5.10 -1.72
CA LYS A 112 -29.85 -4.27 -0.76
C LYS A 112 -28.94 -3.71 0.34
N TYR A 113 -28.04 -4.52 0.88
CA TYR A 113 -27.09 -4.04 1.91
C TYR A 113 -26.03 -3.14 1.29
N CYS A 114 -25.57 -3.42 0.08
CA CYS A 114 -24.66 -2.55 -0.64
C CYS A 114 -25.28 -1.18 -0.90
N ASP A 115 -26.57 -1.10 -1.27
CA ASP A 115 -27.28 0.17 -1.45
C ASP A 115 -27.33 1.01 -0.15
N VAL A 116 -27.43 0.37 1.01
CA VAL A 116 -27.32 1.04 2.31
C VAL A 116 -25.91 1.57 2.54
N CYS A 117 -24.87 0.76 2.23
CA CYS A 117 -23.48 1.21 2.34
C CYS A 117 -23.18 2.38 1.39
N ASP A 118 -23.71 2.34 0.17
CA ASP A 118 -23.53 3.34 -0.88
C ASP A 118 -24.09 4.73 -0.48
N GLN A 119 -25.09 4.79 0.40
CA GLN A 119 -25.58 6.06 0.96
C GLN A 119 -24.50 6.79 1.77
N ARG A 120 -23.59 6.05 2.37
CA ARG A 120 -22.45 6.58 3.11
C ARG A 120 -21.24 6.79 2.22
N TYR A 121 -20.92 5.80 1.40
CA TYR A 121 -19.75 5.81 0.52
C TYR A 121 -19.90 4.80 -0.62
N THR A 122 -19.75 5.28 -1.84
CA THR A 122 -19.62 4.46 -3.05
C THR A 122 -18.20 4.56 -3.57
N PRO A 123 -17.42 3.45 -3.61
CA PRO A 123 -16.06 3.44 -4.16
C PRO A 123 -16.04 3.90 -5.62
N ARG A 124 -15.02 4.69 -5.98
CA ARG A 124 -14.79 5.17 -7.35
C ARG A 124 -13.32 5.03 -7.73
N LYS A 125 -13.04 4.90 -9.03
CA LYS A 125 -11.66 4.97 -9.52
C LYS A 125 -10.93 6.19 -8.96
N LYS A 126 -9.66 6.00 -8.60
CA LYS A 126 -8.76 6.98 -7.97
C LYS A 126 -9.03 7.23 -6.50
N ASP A 127 -10.04 6.62 -5.88
CA ASP A 127 -10.10 6.61 -4.41
C ASP A 127 -8.91 5.83 -3.86
N ILE A 128 -8.44 6.25 -2.70
CA ILE A 128 -7.37 5.55 -1.97
C ILE A 128 -8.01 4.93 -0.72
N LEU A 129 -7.94 3.62 -0.61
CA LEU A 129 -8.37 2.89 0.58
C LEU A 129 -7.18 2.72 1.52
N MET A 130 -7.34 3.09 2.79
CA MET A 130 -6.31 2.98 3.82
C MET A 130 -6.79 2.04 4.93
N ILE A 131 -5.95 1.10 5.33
CA ILE A 131 -6.19 0.29 6.52
C ILE A 131 -6.00 1.19 7.75
N LYS A 132 -7.08 1.36 8.54
CA LYS A 132 -7.07 2.20 9.73
C LYS A 132 -7.09 1.42 11.05
N LEU A 133 -7.19 0.10 10.99
CA LEU A 133 -7.34 -0.77 12.15
C LEU A 133 -6.53 -2.06 11.99
N GLY A 134 -5.76 -2.44 13.04
CA GLY A 134 -5.01 -3.68 13.12
C GLY A 134 -3.53 -3.55 12.79
N ALA A 135 -2.82 -4.69 12.69
CA ALA A 135 -1.36 -4.75 12.54
C ALA A 135 -0.82 -4.12 11.23
N THR A 136 -1.67 -3.98 10.23
CA THR A 136 -1.32 -3.41 8.91
C THR A 136 -1.85 -1.98 8.71
N THR A 137 -2.19 -1.30 9.82
CA THR A 137 -2.65 0.09 9.79
C THR A 137 -1.67 0.98 9.03
N GLY A 138 -2.19 1.81 8.13
CA GLY A 138 -1.43 2.70 7.27
C GLY A 138 -1.13 2.12 5.88
N GLN A 139 -1.34 0.83 5.64
CA GLN A 139 -1.26 0.29 4.28
C GLN A 139 -2.42 0.81 3.43
N ILE A 140 -2.13 1.07 2.17
CA ILE A 140 -3.09 1.67 1.24
C ILE A 140 -3.18 0.89 -0.06
N ALA A 141 -4.31 1.05 -0.75
CA ALA A 141 -4.49 0.64 -2.14
C ALA A 141 -5.29 1.69 -2.91
N MET A 142 -4.99 1.85 -4.20
CA MET A 142 -5.79 2.69 -5.08
C MET A 142 -6.91 1.86 -5.73
N VAL A 143 -8.09 2.43 -5.83
CA VAL A 143 -9.21 1.85 -6.59
C VAL A 143 -8.93 2.07 -8.08
N GLU A 144 -8.62 0.99 -8.80
CA GLU A 144 -8.28 1.00 -10.24
C GLU A 144 -9.37 0.34 -11.12
N THR A 145 -10.49 -0.08 -10.51
CA THR A 145 -11.59 -0.78 -11.17
C THR A 145 -12.89 0.00 -11.13
N ASP A 146 -13.76 -0.25 -12.11
CA ASP A 146 -15.15 0.21 -12.12
C ASP A 146 -16.11 -0.87 -11.57
N ARG A 147 -15.61 -2.04 -11.16
CA ARG A 147 -16.40 -3.08 -10.52
C ARG A 147 -17.08 -2.50 -9.29
N ARG A 148 -18.39 -2.71 -9.13
CA ARG A 148 -19.13 -2.36 -7.92
C ARG A 148 -18.64 -3.21 -6.74
N PHE A 149 -18.31 -2.59 -5.64
CA PHE A 149 -17.95 -3.23 -4.36
C PHE A 149 -18.16 -2.24 -3.22
N ASN A 150 -18.10 -2.69 -2.00
CA ASN A 150 -18.07 -1.78 -0.85
C ASN A 150 -17.02 -2.24 0.18
N ILE A 151 -16.76 -1.41 1.20
CA ILE A 151 -15.68 -1.59 2.17
C ILE A 151 -16.22 -1.78 3.57
N TRP A 152 -15.48 -2.53 4.40
CA TRP A 152 -15.77 -2.71 5.82
C TRP A 152 -14.94 -1.78 6.69
N VAL A 153 -15.34 -1.62 7.96
CA VAL A 153 -14.79 -0.72 8.97
C VAL A 153 -13.25 -0.65 9.08
N PRO A 154 -12.45 -1.71 8.87
CA PRO A 154 -11.00 -1.59 8.89
C PRO A 154 -10.42 -0.68 7.81
N LEU A 155 -11.22 -0.34 6.80
CA LEU A 155 -10.80 0.53 5.71
C LEU A 155 -11.41 1.91 5.83
N ALA A 156 -10.59 2.93 5.55
CA ALA A 156 -11.00 4.31 5.34
C ALA A 156 -10.80 4.69 3.87
N ALA A 157 -11.74 5.45 3.31
CA ALA A 157 -11.70 5.94 1.94
C ALA A 157 -11.29 7.41 1.90
N ILE A 158 -10.34 7.71 1.02
CA ILE A 158 -9.77 9.03 0.77
C ILE A 158 -10.03 9.36 -0.69
N ARG A 159 -10.74 10.47 -0.97
CA ARG A 159 -11.00 10.97 -2.32
C ARG A 159 -10.45 12.37 -2.47
N CYS A 160 -9.54 12.54 -3.40
CA CYS A 160 -8.92 13.83 -3.68
C CYS A 160 -9.89 14.79 -4.40
N ASN A 161 -9.69 16.08 -4.17
CA ASN A 161 -10.34 17.15 -4.94
C ASN A 161 -9.50 17.51 -6.19
N ASP A 162 -9.91 18.54 -6.92
CA ASP A 162 -9.26 18.95 -8.16
C ASP A 162 -7.86 19.57 -7.97
N GLU A 163 -7.49 19.97 -6.74
CA GLU A 163 -6.15 20.50 -6.44
C GLU A 163 -5.11 19.42 -6.27
N ALA A 164 -5.53 18.20 -5.88
CA ALA A 164 -4.64 17.10 -5.60
C ALA A 164 -4.76 15.99 -6.66
N ASP A 165 -3.63 15.57 -7.21
CA ASP A 165 -3.57 14.40 -8.08
C ASP A 165 -3.60 13.13 -7.21
N ALA A 166 -4.59 12.29 -7.40
CA ALA A 166 -4.79 11.10 -6.56
C ALA A 166 -3.59 10.14 -6.62
N ARG A 167 -2.89 10.06 -7.77
CA ARG A 167 -1.72 9.20 -7.92
C ARG A 167 -0.51 9.76 -7.16
N PHE A 168 -0.32 11.08 -7.20
CA PHE A 168 0.68 11.74 -6.36
C PHE A 168 0.38 11.52 -4.87
N VAL A 169 -0.87 11.77 -4.45
CA VAL A 169 -1.29 11.54 -3.05
C VAL A 169 -1.05 10.09 -2.63
N TYR A 170 -1.39 9.12 -3.49
CA TYR A 170 -1.11 7.71 -3.25
C TYR A 170 0.37 7.45 -2.94
N TYR A 171 1.30 8.08 -3.65
CA TYR A 171 2.73 7.97 -3.34
C TYR A 171 3.13 8.76 -2.08
N ALA A 172 2.58 9.96 -1.90
CA ALA A 172 2.87 10.76 -0.72
C ALA A 172 2.46 10.07 0.58
N LEU A 173 1.32 9.37 0.60
CA LEU A 173 0.86 8.57 1.74
C LEU A 173 1.78 7.39 2.07
N GLN A 174 2.58 6.93 1.12
CA GLN A 174 3.57 5.87 1.32
C GLN A 174 4.93 6.39 1.77
N SER A 175 5.17 7.70 1.78
CA SER A 175 6.45 8.27 2.17
C SER A 175 6.75 8.09 3.66
N ARG A 176 8.04 8.03 4.00
CA ARG A 176 8.46 7.85 5.40
C ARG A 176 7.96 8.95 6.32
N TYR A 177 7.91 10.21 5.83
CA TYR A 177 7.41 11.30 6.65
C TYR A 177 5.92 11.15 6.97
N PHE A 178 5.11 10.69 5.99
CA PHE A 178 3.68 10.49 6.21
C PHE A 178 3.42 9.28 7.12
N ILE A 179 4.12 8.16 6.88
CA ILE A 179 4.08 6.98 7.75
C ILE A 179 4.45 7.36 9.19
N ARG A 180 5.51 8.17 9.36
CA ARG A 180 5.90 8.62 10.71
C ARG A 180 4.84 9.45 11.40
N GLN A 181 4.16 10.35 10.68
CA GLN A 181 3.02 11.08 11.23
C GLN A 181 1.87 10.14 11.65
N MET A 182 1.55 9.13 10.84
CA MET A 182 0.56 8.11 11.20
C MET A 182 0.98 7.38 12.49
N GLU A 183 2.21 6.90 12.55
CA GLU A 183 2.76 6.18 13.72
C GLU A 183 2.66 7.00 15.00
N LEU A 184 2.99 8.28 14.96
CA LEU A 184 2.90 9.19 16.09
C LEU A 184 1.45 9.52 16.50
N SER A 185 0.51 9.28 15.60
CA SER A 185 -0.92 9.58 15.79
C SER A 185 -1.75 8.35 16.11
N TRP A 186 -1.15 7.16 16.16
CA TRP A 186 -1.86 5.94 16.50
C TRP A 186 -2.34 5.96 17.96
N THR A 187 -3.55 5.48 18.16
CA THR A 187 -4.03 5.18 19.50
C THR A 187 -3.91 3.68 19.76
N TYR A 188 -3.42 3.35 20.94
CA TYR A 188 -3.24 1.97 21.38
C TYR A 188 -4.36 1.61 22.37
N GLY A 189 -5.29 0.76 21.91
CA GLY A 189 -6.23 0.03 22.74
C GLY A 189 -5.90 -1.46 22.64
N THR A 190 -6.91 -2.30 22.42
CA THR A 190 -6.71 -3.72 22.08
C THR A 190 -6.04 -3.91 20.72
N GLN A 191 -6.18 -2.93 19.83
CA GLN A 191 -5.59 -2.90 18.50
C GLN A 191 -5.12 -1.49 18.14
N GLN A 192 -4.10 -1.42 17.29
CA GLN A 192 -3.61 -0.20 16.69
C GLN A 192 -4.69 0.44 15.82
N THR A 193 -5.00 1.71 16.07
CA THR A 193 -6.11 2.41 15.40
C THR A 193 -5.68 3.80 14.93
N LEU A 194 -6.09 4.15 13.71
CA LEU A 194 -5.96 5.49 13.15
C LEU A 194 -7.36 6.03 12.83
N GLY A 195 -7.83 6.99 13.64
CA GLY A 195 -9.16 7.58 13.47
C GLY A 195 -9.30 8.38 12.19
N VAL A 196 -10.47 8.37 11.55
CA VAL A 196 -10.72 9.12 10.29
C VAL A 196 -10.46 10.63 10.46
N LYS A 197 -10.83 11.23 11.60
CA LYS A 197 -10.52 12.63 11.91
C LYS A 197 -9.01 12.88 12.09
N THR A 198 -8.27 11.87 12.51
CA THR A 198 -6.81 11.94 12.62
C THR A 198 -6.19 11.98 11.25
N ILE A 199 -6.62 11.10 10.32
CA ILE A 199 -6.17 11.11 8.92
C ILE A 199 -6.37 12.49 8.29
N GLU A 200 -7.53 13.12 8.50
CA GLU A 200 -7.84 14.46 7.97
C GLU A 200 -6.90 15.56 8.48
N ARG A 201 -6.32 15.40 9.66
CA ARG A 201 -5.43 16.37 10.30
C ARG A 201 -3.96 16.20 9.92
N LEU A 202 -3.57 15.02 9.41
CA LEU A 202 -2.20 14.78 8.98
C LEU A 202 -1.77 15.80 7.92
N ARG A 203 -0.47 16.06 7.85
CA ARG A 203 0.12 17.03 6.92
C ARG A 203 0.60 16.33 5.66
N ILE A 204 0.35 16.95 4.54
CA ILE A 204 0.84 16.53 3.23
C ILE A 204 1.54 17.70 2.55
N ILE A 205 2.66 17.42 1.93
CA ILE A 205 3.36 18.39 1.09
C ILE A 205 2.79 18.30 -0.31
N LEU A 206 2.34 19.44 -0.82
CA LEU A 206 1.62 19.52 -2.08
C LEU A 206 2.38 20.41 -3.08
N PRO A 207 2.96 19.84 -4.13
CA PRO A 207 3.49 20.58 -5.27
C PRO A 207 2.38 21.26 -6.10
N PRO A 208 2.73 22.19 -6.99
CA PRO A 208 1.83 22.62 -8.06
C PRO A 208 1.31 21.43 -8.87
N LYS A 209 0.07 21.50 -9.34
CA LYS A 209 -0.64 20.36 -9.97
C LYS A 209 0.12 19.70 -11.12
N ASN A 210 0.87 20.45 -11.91
CA ASN A 210 1.66 19.91 -13.00
C ASN A 210 2.82 19.06 -12.48
N GLU A 211 3.54 19.53 -11.46
CA GLU A 211 4.61 18.77 -10.82
C GLU A 211 4.08 17.50 -10.14
N GLN A 212 2.89 17.56 -9.51
CA GLN A 212 2.25 16.35 -8.96
C GLN A 212 2.10 15.25 -10.03
N ARG A 213 1.62 15.61 -11.23
CA ARG A 213 1.45 14.67 -12.35
C ARG A 213 2.78 14.13 -12.87
N GLU A 214 3.78 14.99 -13.01
CA GLU A 214 5.12 14.57 -13.46
C GLU A 214 5.75 13.60 -12.46
N ILE A 215 5.67 13.92 -11.16
CA ILE A 215 6.13 13.04 -10.08
C ILE A 215 5.39 11.71 -10.11
N ALA A 216 4.06 11.72 -10.24
CA ALA A 216 3.25 10.50 -10.29
C ALA A 216 3.66 9.60 -11.47
N VAL A 217 3.81 10.17 -12.68
CA VAL A 217 4.24 9.43 -13.88
C VAL A 217 5.65 8.86 -13.72
N PHE A 218 6.57 9.63 -13.13
CA PHE A 218 7.94 9.16 -12.85
C PHE A 218 7.93 7.98 -11.88
N LEU A 219 7.20 8.12 -10.76
CA LEU A 219 7.11 7.08 -9.74
C LEU A 219 6.40 5.84 -10.24
N ASP A 220 5.35 5.96 -11.06
CA ASP A 220 4.69 4.83 -11.70
C ASP A 220 5.66 3.97 -12.49
N LYS A 221 6.47 4.58 -13.35
CA LYS A 221 7.48 3.87 -14.15
C LYS A 221 8.56 3.23 -13.28
N LYS A 222 9.06 4.00 -12.31
CA LYS A 222 10.17 3.55 -11.45
C LYS A 222 9.74 2.42 -10.52
N CYS A 223 8.58 2.58 -9.86
CA CYS A 223 8.05 1.55 -8.97
C CYS A 223 7.66 0.27 -9.73
N ALA A 224 7.02 0.38 -10.90
CA ALA A 224 6.70 -0.79 -11.72
C ALA A 224 7.95 -1.60 -12.11
N SER A 225 9.07 -0.92 -12.46
CA SER A 225 10.33 -1.59 -12.76
C SER A 225 10.89 -2.34 -11.53
N ILE A 226 10.82 -1.72 -10.34
CA ILE A 226 11.29 -2.34 -9.10
C ILE A 226 10.37 -3.52 -8.72
N ASP A 227 9.05 -3.37 -8.83
CA ASP A 227 8.09 -4.43 -8.53
C ASP A 227 8.30 -5.64 -9.45
N THR A 228 8.50 -5.42 -10.75
CA THR A 228 8.86 -6.49 -11.69
C THR A 228 10.14 -7.23 -11.29
N ALA A 229 11.15 -6.51 -10.77
CA ALA A 229 12.38 -7.13 -10.30
C ALA A 229 12.15 -7.95 -9.02
N ILE A 230 11.29 -7.48 -8.12
CA ILE A 230 10.89 -8.20 -6.89
C ILE A 230 10.14 -9.47 -7.26
N ASP A 231 9.13 -9.39 -8.14
CA ASP A 231 8.30 -10.54 -8.56
C ASP A 231 9.17 -11.65 -9.17
N LYS A 232 10.09 -11.30 -10.06
CA LYS A 232 11.04 -12.28 -10.64
C LYS A 232 11.90 -12.97 -9.59
N LYS A 233 12.32 -12.26 -8.55
CA LYS A 233 13.13 -12.85 -7.48
C LYS A 233 12.30 -13.72 -6.55
N GLN A 234 11.05 -13.35 -6.29
CA GLN A 234 10.10 -14.19 -5.54
C GLN A 234 9.83 -15.50 -6.28
N GLU A 235 9.61 -15.45 -7.60
CA GLU A 235 9.44 -16.65 -8.43
C GLU A 235 10.66 -17.58 -8.36
N ILE A 236 11.89 -17.02 -8.37
CA ILE A 236 13.12 -17.82 -8.21
C ILE A 236 13.14 -18.49 -6.85
N VAL A 237 12.80 -17.77 -5.77
CA VAL A 237 12.75 -18.32 -4.41
C VAL A 237 11.75 -19.47 -4.32
N GLU A 238 10.55 -19.29 -4.86
CA GLU A 238 9.52 -20.33 -4.88
C GLU A 238 9.96 -21.58 -5.65
N LYS A 239 10.54 -21.41 -6.83
CA LYS A 239 11.08 -22.52 -7.64
C LYS A 239 12.17 -23.28 -6.87
N LEU A 240 13.08 -22.59 -6.21
CA LEU A 240 14.17 -23.22 -5.44
C LEU A 240 13.63 -23.99 -4.21
N ILE A 241 12.65 -23.42 -3.51
CA ILE A 241 12.00 -24.10 -2.37
C ILE A 241 11.28 -25.38 -2.85
N ASN A 242 10.54 -25.28 -3.96
CA ASN A 242 9.83 -26.44 -4.52
C ASN A 242 10.81 -27.51 -5.03
N TYR A 243 11.90 -27.10 -5.67
CA TYR A 243 12.96 -28.02 -6.09
C TYR A 243 13.60 -28.74 -4.88
N LYS A 244 13.88 -28.01 -3.79
CA LYS A 244 14.41 -28.60 -2.56
C LYS A 244 13.43 -29.64 -1.99
N LYS A 245 12.12 -29.32 -1.94
CA LYS A 245 11.07 -30.26 -1.49
C LYS A 245 11.05 -31.54 -2.33
N SER A 246 11.13 -31.42 -3.67
CA SER A 246 11.17 -32.57 -4.58
C SER A 246 12.40 -33.44 -4.36
N LEU A 247 13.57 -32.83 -4.18
CA LEU A 247 14.80 -33.58 -3.89
C LEU A 247 14.71 -34.32 -2.57
N ILE A 248 14.18 -33.72 -1.51
CA ILE A 248 13.97 -34.37 -0.21
C ILE A 248 13.04 -35.57 -0.39
N TYR A 249 11.95 -35.40 -1.13
CA TYR A 249 11.00 -36.51 -1.38
C TYR A 249 11.67 -37.67 -2.14
N GLU A 250 12.46 -37.38 -3.18
CA GLU A 250 13.18 -38.42 -3.97
C GLU A 250 14.17 -39.19 -3.11
N VAL A 251 14.90 -38.52 -2.22
CA VAL A 251 15.86 -39.13 -1.31
C VAL A 251 15.15 -39.98 -0.27
N VAL A 252 14.11 -39.47 0.38
CA VAL A 252 13.37 -40.16 1.45
C VAL A 252 12.62 -41.38 0.92
N THR A 253 12.13 -41.31 -0.33
CA THR A 253 11.41 -42.45 -0.94
C THR A 253 12.29 -43.46 -1.66
N GLY A 254 13.63 -43.31 -1.59
CA GLY A 254 14.58 -44.22 -2.25
C GLY A 254 14.57 -44.14 -3.80
N LYS A 255 13.94 -43.13 -4.39
CA LYS A 255 13.92 -42.94 -5.86
C LYS A 255 15.23 -42.39 -6.39
N LYS A 256 16.09 -41.88 -5.52
CA LYS A 256 17.49 -41.48 -5.83
C LYS A 256 18.39 -42.02 -4.71
N GLU A 257 19.47 -42.68 -5.12
CA GLU A 257 20.50 -43.09 -4.18
C GLU A 257 21.25 -41.90 -3.62
N VAL A 258 21.55 -41.96 -2.33
CA VAL A 258 22.42 -40.99 -1.64
C VAL A 258 23.85 -41.42 -1.88
N ILE A 259 24.49 -40.92 -2.94
CA ILE A 259 25.92 -41.07 -3.21
C ILE A 259 26.67 -39.93 -2.54
#